data_352907c7f26a92a53c66673764197bf5
#
_entry.id   352907c7f26a92a53c66673764197bf5
#
_cell.length_a   1.000
_cell.length_b   1.000
_cell.length_c   1.000
_cell.angle_alpha   90.00
_cell.angle_beta   90.00
_cell.angle_gamma   90.00
#
_symmetry.space_group_name_H-M   'P 1'
#
loop_
_entity.id
_entity.type
_entity.pdbx_description
1 polymer ?
#
loop_
_entity_poly.entity_id
_entity_poly.type
_entity_poly.pdbx_seq_one_letter_code
_entity_poly.pdbx_strand_id
1 'polypeptide(L)'
;YASRGLGDVYKRQEQTRILDGHQKPILLLDKKKEAKILCPSVAPGNPKVGVMLPYAPVQLLIFTYDDGIEMPEFLVMTSGNTSGAPICRDDQEAEAELSGFCDCMLSHDRKIRIRADDSVMDFYEDRPYMIRRSRGYAPLPFMVSTPYRGQVLAIGGELKNSFCIGVDNRFYPSPYVGDLEDLRTVKALRETVGRMETLLEVEPEIVCCDMHPKYNSVMVAEELGLPVVKVQHHYAHILSCMAENDCAEQVIGVSFDGTGYGTDGTIWGGEILLSDLDGFTRVGSVMPFLQVGGDASSKEGWRIAVSLIYGMTGDRKKAAEITEKLELCTKQEANVQFTMADRKILSLIHISEPTRRV
;
A
#
# COMPACT_ATOMS: atom_id res chain seq x y z
N TYR A 1 23.12 1.62 -21.37
CA TYR A 1 23.64 0.27 -21.10
C TYR A 1 22.57 -0.66 -20.53
N ALA A 2 21.74 -0.21 -19.60
CA ALA A 2 20.60 -0.99 -19.10
C ALA A 2 19.60 -1.40 -20.21
N SER A 3 19.61 -0.74 -21.36
CA SER A 3 18.72 -1.07 -22.47
C SER A 3 19.09 -2.35 -23.21
N ARG A 4 20.34 -2.84 -23.14
CA ARG A 4 20.77 -4.04 -23.88
C ARG A 4 20.37 -5.33 -23.21
N GLY A 5 20.35 -5.39 -21.88
CA GLY A 5 19.94 -6.57 -21.12
C GLY A 5 18.44 -6.74 -20.92
N LEU A 6 17.64 -5.66 -21.11
CA LEU A 6 16.17 -5.70 -21.00
C LEU A 6 15.47 -6.24 -22.25
N GLY A 7 16.19 -6.93 -23.14
CA GLY A 7 15.60 -7.59 -24.30
C GLY A 7 14.41 -8.49 -23.98
N ASP A 8 14.29 -8.92 -22.73
CA ASP A 8 13.29 -9.87 -22.27
C ASP A 8 12.02 -9.24 -21.69
N VAL A 9 12.04 -7.93 -21.49
CA VAL A 9 10.87 -7.19 -21.00
C VAL A 9 10.25 -6.39 -22.14
N TYR A 10 8.96 -6.51 -22.33
CA TYR A 10 8.24 -5.75 -23.36
C TYR A 10 8.37 -4.25 -23.07
N LYS A 11 8.94 -3.48 -23.98
CA LYS A 11 9.12 -2.03 -23.85
C LYS A 11 8.14 -1.30 -24.77
N ARG A 12 7.23 -0.58 -24.16
CA ARG A 12 6.42 0.43 -24.84
C ARG A 12 7.10 1.79 -24.73
N GLN A 13 6.81 2.67 -25.68
CA GLN A 13 7.44 4.00 -25.71
C GLN A 13 7.23 4.78 -24.40
N GLU A 14 6.03 4.74 -23.83
CA GLU A 14 5.71 5.42 -22.57
C GLU A 14 6.45 4.78 -21.37
N GLN A 15 6.53 3.46 -21.32
CA GLN A 15 7.31 2.74 -20.31
C GLN A 15 8.78 3.16 -20.35
N THR A 16 9.35 3.26 -21.54
CA THR A 16 10.74 3.70 -21.73
C THR A 16 10.93 5.14 -21.27
N ARG A 17 10.00 6.04 -21.61
CA ARG A 17 10.03 7.44 -21.21
C ARG A 17 10.01 7.62 -19.70
N ILE A 18 9.16 6.87 -18.99
CA ILE A 18 9.06 6.92 -17.54
C ILE A 18 10.29 6.28 -16.89
N LEU A 19 10.73 5.12 -17.37
CA LEU A 19 11.88 4.42 -16.82
C LEU A 19 13.16 5.25 -16.94
N ASP A 20 13.33 5.94 -18.06
CA ASP A 20 14.49 6.80 -18.31
C ASP A 20 14.31 8.24 -17.78
N GLY A 21 13.13 8.61 -17.32
CA GLY A 21 12.85 9.89 -16.69
C GLY A 21 13.70 10.12 -15.43
N HIS A 22 13.83 11.38 -15.00
CA HIS A 22 14.64 11.73 -13.84
C HIS A 22 14.12 11.19 -12.50
N GLN A 23 12.84 10.81 -12.41
CA GLN A 23 12.24 10.24 -11.22
C GLN A 23 12.69 8.79 -10.96
N LYS A 24 13.03 8.03 -12.03
CA LYS A 24 13.52 6.65 -11.96
C LYS A 24 12.68 5.76 -11.03
N PRO A 25 11.36 5.62 -11.24
CA PRO A 25 10.53 4.73 -10.43
C PRO A 25 10.82 3.26 -10.71
N ILE A 26 10.38 2.38 -9.83
CA ILE A 26 10.26 0.96 -10.15
C ILE A 26 9.05 0.78 -11.07
N LEU A 27 9.27 0.26 -12.28
CA LEU A 27 8.20 -0.13 -13.20
C LEU A 27 7.96 -1.63 -13.13
N LEU A 28 6.70 -2.04 -13.01
CA LEU A 28 6.30 -3.43 -13.14
C LEU A 28 6.14 -3.76 -14.63
N LEU A 29 7.06 -4.53 -15.17
CA LEU A 29 7.11 -4.89 -16.59
C LEU A 29 6.82 -6.38 -16.79
N ASP A 30 6.13 -6.72 -17.88
CA ASP A 30 5.79 -8.10 -18.20
C ASP A 30 7.04 -8.92 -18.54
N LYS A 31 7.19 -10.10 -17.95
CA LYS A 31 8.25 -11.04 -18.26
C LYS A 31 8.01 -11.67 -19.64
N LYS A 32 9.03 -11.71 -20.48
CA LYS A 32 8.97 -12.50 -21.71
C LYS A 32 9.11 -13.99 -21.39
N LYS A 33 8.19 -14.79 -21.89
CA LYS A 33 8.12 -16.25 -21.61
C LYS A 33 9.38 -17.03 -22.04
N GLU A 34 10.06 -16.54 -23.07
CA GLU A 34 11.19 -17.25 -23.70
C GLU A 34 12.58 -16.85 -23.15
N ALA A 35 12.61 -15.80 -22.32
CA ALA A 35 13.86 -15.28 -21.83
C ALA A 35 14.33 -15.99 -20.56
N LYS A 36 15.58 -16.41 -20.58
CA LYS A 36 16.24 -17.12 -19.48
C LYS A 36 17.25 -16.25 -18.70
N ILE A 37 17.16 -14.92 -18.85
CA ILE A 37 18.15 -13.99 -18.27
C ILE A 37 17.97 -13.86 -16.77
N LEU A 38 16.71 -13.87 -16.28
CA LEU A 38 16.43 -13.76 -14.86
C LEU A 38 16.35 -15.14 -14.21
N CYS A 39 16.98 -15.26 -13.03
CA CYS A 39 16.84 -16.44 -12.20
C CYS A 39 15.34 -16.69 -11.87
N PRO A 40 14.84 -17.94 -11.91
CA PRO A 40 13.45 -18.27 -11.58
C PRO A 40 13.02 -17.83 -10.18
N SER A 41 13.96 -17.67 -9.25
CA SER A 41 13.70 -17.16 -7.91
C SER A 41 13.42 -15.64 -7.85
N VAL A 42 13.66 -14.89 -8.94
CA VAL A 42 13.29 -13.48 -9.03
C VAL A 42 11.82 -13.36 -9.35
N ALA A 43 11.02 -12.85 -8.41
CA ALA A 43 9.57 -12.72 -8.49
C ALA A 43 8.89 -14.05 -8.93
N PRO A 44 9.00 -15.14 -8.14
CA PRO A 44 8.49 -16.45 -8.50
C PRO A 44 6.95 -16.40 -8.60
N GLY A 45 6.41 -17.05 -9.63
CA GLY A 45 4.96 -17.08 -9.88
C GLY A 45 4.32 -15.76 -10.32
N ASN A 46 5.09 -14.67 -10.39
CA ASN A 46 4.59 -13.37 -10.86
C ASN A 46 4.89 -13.20 -12.36
N PRO A 47 3.91 -12.82 -13.19
CA PRO A 47 4.13 -12.55 -14.61
C PRO A 47 4.94 -11.28 -14.86
N LYS A 48 5.05 -10.41 -13.86
CA LYS A 48 5.79 -9.14 -13.93
C LYS A 48 7.05 -9.16 -13.08
N VAL A 49 7.98 -8.27 -13.41
CA VAL A 49 9.19 -7.98 -12.64
C VAL A 49 9.32 -6.48 -12.46
N GLY A 50 9.69 -6.04 -11.26
CA GLY A 50 10.01 -4.64 -10.97
C GLY A 50 11.39 -4.30 -11.51
N VAL A 51 11.49 -3.24 -12.30
CA VAL A 51 12.73 -2.76 -12.90
C VAL A 51 12.89 -1.28 -12.66
N MET A 52 14.06 -0.83 -12.25
CA MET A 52 14.41 0.59 -12.18
C MET A 52 15.81 0.83 -12.73
N LEU A 53 16.10 2.04 -13.15
CA LEU A 53 17.44 2.47 -13.53
C LEU A 53 18.14 3.16 -12.34
N PRO A 54 19.48 3.15 -12.31
CA PRO A 54 20.23 3.91 -11.33
C PRO A 54 19.81 5.38 -11.29
N TYR A 55 19.54 5.89 -10.10
CA TYR A 55 19.12 7.28 -9.87
C TYR A 55 20.12 8.10 -9.05
N ALA A 56 21.10 7.44 -8.46
CA ALA A 56 22.16 8.09 -7.67
C ALA A 56 23.54 7.83 -8.28
N PRO A 57 24.49 8.79 -8.17
CA PRO A 57 25.85 8.61 -8.69
C PRO A 57 26.54 7.34 -8.17
N VAL A 58 26.36 6.98 -6.90
CA VAL A 58 26.94 5.76 -6.33
C VAL A 58 26.43 4.49 -7.02
N GLN A 59 25.16 4.46 -7.40
CA GLN A 59 24.59 3.32 -8.13
C GLN A 59 25.15 3.22 -9.55
N LEU A 60 25.38 4.35 -10.22
CA LEU A 60 26.06 4.36 -11.51
C LEU A 60 27.50 3.87 -11.41
N LEU A 61 28.22 4.30 -10.37
CA LEU A 61 29.61 3.88 -10.14
C LEU A 61 29.72 2.36 -9.92
N ILE A 62 28.75 1.72 -9.28
CA ILE A 62 28.76 0.25 -9.14
C ILE A 62 28.87 -0.46 -10.49
N PHE A 63 28.24 0.09 -11.54
CA PHE A 63 28.26 -0.50 -12.89
C PHE A 63 29.36 0.03 -13.82
N THR A 64 29.92 1.19 -13.53
CA THR A 64 30.79 1.92 -14.48
C THR A 64 32.16 2.24 -13.94
N TYR A 65 32.47 1.90 -12.69
CA TYR A 65 33.78 2.18 -12.11
C TYR A 65 34.83 1.28 -12.75
N ASP A 66 35.91 1.89 -13.25
CA ASP A 66 36.97 1.21 -13.98
C ASP A 66 38.06 0.71 -13.01
N ASP A 67 37.78 -0.40 -12.35
CA ASP A 67 38.71 -1.09 -11.45
C ASP A 67 39.11 -2.49 -11.94
N GLY A 68 38.69 -2.83 -13.16
CA GLY A 68 38.92 -4.13 -13.76
C GLY A 68 38.01 -5.25 -13.23
N ILE A 69 37.02 -4.93 -12.40
CA ILE A 69 36.02 -5.89 -11.91
C ILE A 69 34.86 -5.94 -12.90
N GLU A 70 34.56 -7.12 -13.43
CA GLU A 70 33.44 -7.33 -14.32
C GLU A 70 32.15 -7.44 -13.50
N MET A 71 31.30 -6.43 -13.57
CA MET A 71 30.03 -6.39 -12.84
C MET A 71 28.89 -7.05 -13.62
N PRO A 72 27.95 -7.72 -12.95
CA PRO A 72 26.71 -8.20 -13.58
C PRO A 72 25.93 -7.07 -14.21
N GLU A 73 25.22 -7.35 -15.32
CA GLU A 73 24.34 -6.37 -15.97
C GLU A 73 23.13 -5.96 -15.11
N PHE A 74 22.76 -6.80 -14.13
CA PHE A 74 21.61 -6.62 -13.25
C PHE A 74 21.97 -6.94 -11.81
N LEU A 75 21.42 -6.14 -10.91
CA LEU A 75 21.48 -6.37 -9.46
C LEU A 75 20.07 -6.45 -8.90
N VAL A 76 19.85 -7.32 -7.94
CA VAL A 76 18.61 -7.33 -7.14
C VAL A 76 18.77 -6.27 -6.06
N MET A 77 17.84 -5.31 -6.02
CA MET A 77 17.86 -4.22 -5.06
C MET A 77 16.59 -4.23 -4.21
N THR A 78 16.74 -4.01 -2.93
CA THR A 78 15.64 -3.89 -1.96
C THR A 78 15.94 -2.76 -0.98
N SER A 79 14.91 -2.32 -0.26
CA SER A 79 15.06 -1.32 0.82
C SER A 79 15.89 -1.88 1.97
N GLY A 80 16.72 -1.03 2.59
CA GLY A 80 17.56 -1.37 3.74
C GLY A 80 16.77 -1.36 5.05
N ASN A 81 15.98 -2.40 5.30
CA ASN A 81 15.19 -2.56 6.53
C ASN A 81 14.85 -4.03 6.79
N THR A 82 14.59 -4.38 8.02
CA THR A 82 13.93 -5.64 8.38
C THR A 82 12.46 -5.62 7.97
N SER A 83 11.86 -6.80 7.74
CA SER A 83 10.46 -6.89 7.27
C SER A 83 9.49 -6.17 8.20
N GLY A 84 8.72 -5.23 7.65
CA GLY A 84 7.73 -4.44 8.39
C GLY A 84 8.29 -3.20 9.09
N ALA A 85 9.61 -3.08 9.24
CA ALA A 85 10.24 -1.91 9.81
C ALA A 85 10.42 -0.77 8.79
N PRO A 86 10.56 0.49 9.23
CA PRO A 86 10.94 1.58 8.34
C PRO A 86 12.38 1.40 7.83
N ILE A 87 12.70 1.99 6.66
CA ILE A 87 14.05 1.98 6.10
C ILE A 87 15.04 2.60 7.11
N CYS A 88 16.20 1.96 7.31
CA CYS A 88 17.27 2.49 8.14
C CYS A 88 17.72 3.87 7.63
N ARG A 89 17.95 4.81 8.55
CA ARG A 89 18.26 6.21 8.23
C ARG A 89 19.67 6.62 8.59
N ASP A 90 20.27 5.94 9.52
CA ASP A 90 21.63 6.21 9.96
C ASP A 90 22.43 4.91 10.15
N ASP A 91 23.75 5.07 10.26
CA ASP A 91 24.67 3.94 10.31
C ASP A 91 24.43 3.04 11.52
N GLN A 92 24.03 3.62 12.67
CA GLN A 92 23.77 2.84 13.88
C GLN A 92 22.53 1.97 13.75
N GLU A 93 21.42 2.53 13.18
CA GLU A 93 20.24 1.75 12.84
C GLU A 93 20.60 0.62 11.86
N ALA A 94 21.36 0.95 10.81
CA ALA A 94 21.73 0.00 9.76
C ALA A 94 22.64 -1.11 10.30
N GLU A 95 23.63 -0.80 11.11
CA GLU A 95 24.50 -1.79 11.74
C GLU A 95 23.72 -2.71 12.67
N ALA A 96 22.84 -2.16 13.50
CA ALA A 96 22.03 -2.93 14.43
C ALA A 96 21.04 -3.88 13.75
N GLU A 97 20.41 -3.44 12.67
CA GLU A 97 19.32 -4.17 12.04
C GLU A 97 19.77 -5.04 10.84
N LEU A 98 20.81 -4.65 10.12
CA LEU A 98 21.18 -5.28 8.85
C LEU A 98 22.47 -6.10 8.89
N SER A 99 23.29 -5.99 9.94
CA SER A 99 24.58 -6.71 10.04
C SER A 99 24.44 -8.24 9.88
N GLY A 100 23.28 -8.80 10.22
CA GLY A 100 23.00 -10.23 10.02
C GLY A 100 22.63 -10.61 8.56
N PHE A 101 22.48 -9.65 7.66
CA PHE A 101 22.02 -9.86 6.28
C PHE A 101 23.00 -9.38 5.21
N CYS A 102 24.03 -8.63 5.58
CA CYS A 102 25.00 -8.08 4.64
C CYS A 102 26.43 -8.40 5.03
N ASP A 103 27.29 -8.58 4.03
CA ASP A 103 28.72 -8.83 4.18
C ASP A 103 29.52 -7.52 4.30
N CYS A 104 28.99 -6.43 3.72
CA CYS A 104 29.61 -5.11 3.79
C CYS A 104 28.54 -4.00 3.74
N MET A 105 28.90 -2.83 4.23
CA MET A 105 28.07 -1.65 4.26
C MET A 105 28.83 -0.45 3.69
N LEU A 106 28.25 0.21 2.69
CA LEU A 106 28.76 1.47 2.18
C LEU A 106 28.01 2.62 2.84
N SER A 107 28.72 3.38 3.65
CA SER A 107 28.17 4.52 4.38
C SER A 107 28.61 5.85 3.79
N HIS A 108 28.00 6.95 4.26
CA HIS A 108 28.34 8.32 3.91
C HIS A 108 28.05 9.27 5.09
N ASP A 109 28.72 10.40 5.15
CA ASP A 109 28.58 11.42 6.19
C ASP A 109 27.35 12.34 6.05
N ARG A 110 26.57 12.16 4.99
CA ARG A 110 25.42 12.98 4.66
C ARG A 110 24.18 12.53 5.44
N LYS A 111 23.65 13.40 6.30
CA LYS A 111 22.48 13.06 7.13
C LYS A 111 21.20 12.88 6.31
N ILE A 112 20.59 11.72 6.36
CA ILE A 112 19.27 11.44 5.79
C ILE A 112 18.21 12.11 6.66
N ARG A 113 17.43 13.02 6.09
CA ARG A 113 16.40 13.80 6.80
C ARG A 113 15.04 13.16 6.78
N ILE A 114 14.62 12.65 5.63
CA ILE A 114 13.34 11.99 5.40
C ILE A 114 13.63 10.64 4.74
N ARG A 115 13.02 9.58 5.24
CA ARG A 115 13.00 8.29 4.57
C ARG A 115 12.16 8.40 3.29
N ALA A 116 12.65 7.88 2.19
CA ALA A 116 11.93 7.89 0.93
C ALA A 116 12.08 6.52 0.26
N ASP A 117 11.03 5.76 0.30
CA ASP A 117 10.92 4.50 -0.45
C ASP A 117 10.89 4.76 -1.95
N ASP A 118 11.14 3.75 -2.77
CA ASP A 118 11.01 3.88 -4.21
C ASP A 118 9.55 3.94 -4.65
N SER A 119 9.24 4.83 -5.58
CA SER A 119 7.93 4.85 -6.23
C SER A 119 7.76 3.61 -7.09
N VAL A 120 6.55 3.05 -7.10
CA VAL A 120 6.21 1.87 -7.90
C VAL A 120 5.05 2.20 -8.82
N MET A 121 5.20 1.88 -10.10
CA MET A 121 4.20 2.12 -11.13
C MET A 121 3.92 0.85 -11.94
N ASP A 122 2.71 0.76 -12.43
CA ASP A 122 2.28 -0.24 -13.40
C ASP A 122 1.52 0.44 -14.54
N PHE A 123 1.04 -0.34 -15.49
CA PHE A 123 0.26 0.13 -16.64
C PHE A 123 -1.02 -0.66 -16.77
N TYR A 124 -2.12 0.04 -16.96
CA TYR A 124 -3.40 -0.50 -17.35
C TYR A 124 -3.81 0.12 -18.69
N GLU A 125 -4.06 -0.70 -19.70
CA GLU A 125 -4.40 -0.25 -21.07
C GLU A 125 -3.47 0.86 -21.59
N ASP A 126 -2.16 0.67 -21.39
CA ASP A 126 -1.08 1.59 -21.75
C ASP A 126 -1.07 2.93 -21.01
N ARG A 127 -1.91 3.11 -20.00
CA ARG A 127 -1.90 4.26 -19.12
C ARG A 127 -1.13 3.93 -17.83
N PRO A 128 -0.16 4.76 -17.44
CA PRO A 128 0.55 4.55 -16.20
C PRO A 128 -0.37 4.83 -15.01
N TYR A 129 -0.25 4.00 -13.96
CA TYR A 129 -0.86 4.28 -12.68
C TYR A 129 0.13 4.02 -11.53
N MET A 130 -0.02 4.81 -10.47
CA MET A 130 0.88 4.78 -9.32
C MET A 130 0.37 3.76 -8.30
N ILE A 131 1.21 2.76 -7.98
CA ILE A 131 0.95 1.79 -6.90
C ILE A 131 1.47 2.33 -5.56
N ARG A 132 2.67 2.92 -5.59
CA ARG A 132 3.29 3.59 -4.44
C ARG A 132 3.86 4.92 -4.89
N ARG A 133 3.41 6.00 -4.24
CA ARG A 133 3.94 7.35 -4.48
C ARG A 133 4.98 7.68 -3.42
N SER A 134 6.23 7.84 -3.80
CA SER A 134 7.32 8.15 -2.90
C SER A 134 8.44 8.89 -3.64
N ARG A 135 9.68 8.44 -3.58
CA ARG A 135 10.85 9.10 -4.17
C ARG A 135 10.59 9.54 -5.63
N GLY A 136 10.88 10.79 -5.92
CA GLY A 136 10.72 11.41 -7.24
C GLY A 136 9.31 11.95 -7.53
N TYR A 137 8.30 11.56 -6.76
CA TYR A 137 6.91 11.99 -6.90
C TYR A 137 6.32 12.63 -5.64
N ALA A 138 6.79 12.27 -4.46
CA ALA A 138 6.44 12.93 -3.22
C ALA A 138 7.61 13.82 -2.75
N PRO A 139 7.33 14.99 -2.15
CA PRO A 139 6.02 15.57 -1.83
C PRO A 139 5.49 16.54 -2.92
N LEU A 140 5.72 16.27 -4.19
CA LEU A 140 5.20 17.13 -5.25
C LEU A 140 3.66 17.19 -5.16
N PRO A 141 3.07 18.41 -5.22
CA PRO A 141 1.63 18.54 -5.08
C PRO A 141 0.87 18.07 -6.32
N PHE A 142 -0.38 17.70 -6.11
CA PHE A 142 -1.40 17.76 -7.14
C PHE A 142 -2.42 18.84 -6.79
N MET A 143 -3.12 19.34 -7.79
CA MET A 143 -4.09 20.41 -7.64
C MET A 143 -5.47 19.92 -8.07
N VAL A 144 -6.49 20.40 -7.39
CA VAL A 144 -7.89 20.22 -7.79
C VAL A 144 -8.49 21.57 -8.17
N SER A 145 -9.46 21.57 -9.08
CA SER A 145 -10.13 22.79 -9.52
C SER A 145 -11.10 23.34 -8.48
N THR A 146 -11.58 22.50 -7.56
CA THR A 146 -12.46 22.91 -6.47
C THR A 146 -11.72 23.87 -5.54
N PRO A 147 -12.30 25.05 -5.22
CA PRO A 147 -11.66 26.02 -4.37
C PRO A 147 -11.81 25.67 -2.89
N TYR A 148 -10.85 24.93 -2.37
CA TYR A 148 -10.70 24.72 -0.92
C TYR A 148 -9.94 25.88 -0.28
N ARG A 149 -10.11 26.05 1.04
CA ARG A 149 -9.37 27.04 1.83
C ARG A 149 -8.92 26.42 3.14
N GLY A 150 -7.77 26.87 3.62
CA GLY A 150 -7.20 26.46 4.90
C GLY A 150 -6.12 25.39 4.76
N GLN A 151 -5.63 24.95 5.89
CA GLN A 151 -4.52 24.01 6.00
C GLN A 151 -4.98 22.78 6.77
N VAL A 152 -4.88 21.61 6.16
CA VAL A 152 -5.40 20.35 6.69
C VAL A 152 -4.31 19.28 6.64
N LEU A 153 -4.18 18.51 7.71
CA LEU A 153 -3.39 17.30 7.75
C LEU A 153 -4.31 16.07 7.68
N ALA A 154 -4.19 15.23 6.67
CA ALA A 154 -4.84 13.93 6.61
C ALA A 154 -3.81 12.85 6.94
N ILE A 155 -3.93 12.21 8.12
CA ILE A 155 -2.88 11.33 8.69
C ILE A 155 -2.79 9.97 8.02
N GLY A 156 -3.78 9.57 7.20
CA GLY A 156 -3.81 8.28 6.50
C GLY A 156 -4.32 7.11 7.34
N GLY A 157 -4.28 5.91 6.74
CA GLY A 157 -4.70 4.66 7.36
C GLY A 157 -3.60 3.99 8.21
N GLU A 158 -3.84 2.77 8.65
CA GLU A 158 -2.92 2.00 9.50
C GLU A 158 -1.83 1.29 8.70
N LEU A 159 -2.22 0.62 7.61
CA LEU A 159 -1.29 -0.14 6.77
C LEU A 159 -0.90 0.65 5.54
N LYS A 160 0.34 0.46 5.09
CA LYS A 160 0.91 1.17 3.93
C LYS A 160 0.69 2.68 4.02
N ASN A 161 0.86 3.20 5.23
CA ASN A 161 0.56 4.58 5.53
C ASN A 161 1.29 5.55 4.60
N SER A 162 0.54 6.54 4.16
CA SER A 162 0.97 7.80 3.61
C SER A 162 0.01 8.86 4.14
N PHE A 163 0.51 10.01 4.54
CA PHE A 163 -0.30 11.14 4.93
C PHE A 163 -0.32 12.21 3.83
N CYS A 164 -1.17 13.19 3.95
CA CYS A 164 -1.26 14.28 3.00
C CYS A 164 -1.46 15.62 3.73
N ILE A 165 -0.75 16.65 3.29
CA ILE A 165 -0.98 18.02 3.72
C ILE A 165 -1.73 18.75 2.61
N GLY A 166 -2.92 19.27 2.93
CA GLY A 166 -3.70 20.14 2.05
C GLY A 166 -3.48 21.60 2.40
N VAL A 167 -3.17 22.43 1.41
CA VAL A 167 -3.07 23.87 1.53
C VAL A 167 -3.89 24.49 0.40
N ASP A 168 -5.03 25.06 0.77
CA ASP A 168 -6.02 25.51 -0.21
C ASP A 168 -6.33 24.36 -1.21
N ASN A 169 -6.25 24.57 -2.50
CA ASN A 169 -6.52 23.56 -3.52
C ASN A 169 -5.30 22.69 -3.91
N ARG A 170 -4.22 22.75 -3.13
CA ARG A 170 -2.98 21.97 -3.35
C ARG A 170 -2.86 20.88 -2.29
N PHE A 171 -2.63 19.67 -2.73
CA PHE A 171 -2.47 18.50 -1.88
C PHE A 171 -1.06 17.93 -2.04
N TYR A 172 -0.34 17.80 -0.94
CA TYR A 172 1.05 17.34 -0.84
C TYR A 172 1.08 15.96 -0.19
N PRO A 173 1.00 14.86 -0.96
CA PRO A 173 1.14 13.52 -0.40
C PRO A 173 2.55 13.32 0.15
N SER A 174 2.65 12.68 1.31
CA SER A 174 3.94 12.31 1.87
C SER A 174 4.62 11.22 1.04
N PRO A 175 5.94 11.03 1.21
CA PRO A 175 6.55 9.75 0.90
C PRO A 175 5.85 8.62 1.66
N TYR A 176 5.94 7.40 1.14
CA TYR A 176 5.45 6.21 1.82
C TYR A 176 6.09 6.08 3.20
N VAL A 177 5.27 5.87 4.23
CA VAL A 177 5.71 5.74 5.63
C VAL A 177 5.82 4.27 6.03
N GLY A 178 4.80 3.48 5.76
CA GLY A 178 4.76 2.04 6.05
C GLY A 178 3.65 1.62 6.99
N ASP A 179 3.77 0.42 7.54
CA ASP A 179 2.74 -0.17 8.41
C ASP A 179 2.93 0.32 9.86
N LEU A 180 1.90 0.98 10.40
CA LEU A 180 1.93 1.59 11.73
C LEU A 180 1.77 0.57 12.89
N GLU A 181 1.64 -0.71 12.59
CA GLU A 181 1.72 -1.78 13.61
C GLU A 181 3.09 -1.81 14.29
N ASP A 182 4.15 -1.35 13.61
CA ASP A 182 5.48 -1.18 14.20
C ASP A 182 5.62 0.23 14.80
N LEU A 183 5.95 0.29 16.09
CA LEU A 183 6.15 1.57 16.80
C LEU A 183 7.26 2.45 16.20
N ARG A 184 8.25 1.84 15.53
CA ARG A 184 9.30 2.58 14.82
C ARG A 184 8.70 3.32 13.62
N THR A 185 7.71 2.73 12.94
CA THR A 185 6.98 3.37 11.84
C THR A 185 6.08 4.49 12.37
N VAL A 186 5.43 4.30 13.52
CA VAL A 186 4.66 5.38 14.19
C VAL A 186 5.57 6.57 14.52
N LYS A 187 6.78 6.31 15.03
CA LYS A 187 7.78 7.37 15.27
C LYS A 187 8.19 8.04 13.96
N ALA A 188 8.41 7.25 12.89
CA ALA A 188 8.76 7.79 11.58
C ALA A 188 7.64 8.66 10.99
N LEU A 189 6.37 8.30 11.21
CA LEU A 189 5.21 9.11 10.83
C LEU A 189 5.28 10.48 11.50
N ARG A 190 5.38 10.54 12.83
CA ARG A 190 5.46 11.82 13.57
C ARG A 190 6.62 12.70 13.10
N GLU A 191 7.80 12.10 12.92
CA GLU A 191 8.98 12.82 12.43
C GLU A 191 8.77 13.36 11.01
N THR A 192 8.14 12.58 10.13
CA THR A 192 7.93 12.98 8.74
C THR A 192 6.86 14.06 8.62
N VAL A 193 5.79 14.00 9.42
CA VAL A 193 4.77 15.06 9.50
C VAL A 193 5.44 16.38 9.87
N GLY A 194 6.13 16.47 11.01
CA GLY A 194 6.76 17.72 11.43
C GLY A 194 7.83 18.25 10.45
N ARG A 195 8.50 17.35 9.72
CA ARG A 195 9.44 17.78 8.67
C ARG A 195 8.75 18.32 7.44
N MET A 196 7.63 17.72 7.02
CA MET A 196 6.86 18.24 5.89
C MET A 196 6.18 19.57 6.24
N GLU A 197 5.65 19.72 7.45
CA GLU A 197 5.14 21.01 7.94
C GLU A 197 6.22 22.10 7.85
N THR A 198 7.42 21.81 8.34
CA THR A 198 8.56 22.75 8.22
C THR A 198 8.96 23.01 6.77
N LEU A 199 9.00 21.99 5.91
CA LEU A 199 9.39 22.12 4.51
C LEU A 199 8.41 22.95 3.69
N LEU A 200 7.11 22.78 3.98
CA LEU A 200 6.04 23.46 3.26
C LEU A 200 5.63 24.79 3.91
N GLU A 201 6.23 25.11 5.07
CA GLU A 201 5.90 26.30 5.88
C GLU A 201 4.39 26.37 6.20
N VAL A 202 3.83 25.25 6.68
CA VAL A 202 2.40 25.07 6.97
C VAL A 202 2.17 24.75 8.44
N GLU A 203 1.03 25.21 8.97
CA GLU A 203 0.53 24.91 10.30
C GLU A 203 -0.91 24.41 10.17
N PRO A 204 -1.14 23.08 10.10
CA PRO A 204 -2.48 22.55 9.92
C PRO A 204 -3.45 22.99 11.03
N GLU A 205 -4.65 23.37 10.64
CA GLU A 205 -5.73 23.81 11.54
C GLU A 205 -6.66 22.66 11.94
N ILE A 206 -6.69 21.60 11.15
CA ILE A 206 -7.54 20.41 11.30
C ILE A 206 -6.73 19.18 10.95
N VAL A 207 -6.99 18.08 11.65
CA VAL A 207 -6.47 16.76 11.30
C VAL A 207 -7.61 15.82 10.92
N CYS A 208 -7.46 15.15 9.76
CA CYS A 208 -8.37 14.10 9.31
C CYS A 208 -7.75 12.74 9.58
N CYS A 209 -8.53 11.78 10.08
CA CYS A 209 -8.10 10.41 10.32
C CYS A 209 -9.21 9.40 10.01
N ASP A 210 -8.86 8.11 10.00
CA ASP A 210 -9.83 7.01 9.88
C ASP A 210 -10.82 7.01 11.05
N MET A 211 -11.97 6.38 10.87
CA MET A 211 -12.97 6.18 11.93
C MET A 211 -12.59 5.03 12.88
N HIS A 212 -11.63 4.20 12.54
CA HIS A 212 -11.28 3.00 13.30
C HIS A 212 -10.68 3.36 14.67
N PRO A 213 -11.32 2.96 15.80
CA PRO A 213 -10.98 3.49 17.12
C PRO A 213 -9.63 3.01 17.69
N LYS A 214 -9.00 2.02 17.06
CA LYS A 214 -7.77 1.39 17.58
C LYS A 214 -6.56 1.56 16.65
N TYR A 215 -6.68 2.32 15.58
CA TYR A 215 -5.54 2.57 14.71
C TYR A 215 -4.52 3.50 15.36
N ASN A 216 -3.24 3.17 15.21
CA ASN A 216 -2.16 4.04 15.66
C ASN A 216 -2.16 5.38 14.92
N SER A 217 -2.61 5.41 13.68
CA SER A 217 -2.81 6.67 12.94
C SER A 217 -3.82 7.59 13.62
N VAL A 218 -4.91 7.04 14.17
CA VAL A 218 -5.91 7.83 14.92
C VAL A 218 -5.32 8.35 16.24
N MET A 219 -4.56 7.51 16.95
CA MET A 219 -3.85 7.94 18.16
C MET A 219 -2.91 9.12 17.86
N VAL A 220 -2.13 9.03 16.78
CA VAL A 220 -1.23 10.13 16.37
C VAL A 220 -2.03 11.39 16.03
N ALA A 221 -3.17 11.28 15.35
CA ALA A 221 -4.03 12.42 15.05
C ALA A 221 -4.55 13.10 16.34
N GLU A 222 -5.00 12.31 17.31
CA GLU A 222 -5.54 12.82 18.58
C GLU A 222 -4.45 13.49 19.45
N GLU A 223 -3.19 13.00 19.39
CA GLU A 223 -2.05 13.59 20.09
C GLU A 223 -1.66 14.99 19.60
N LEU A 224 -2.01 15.36 18.37
CA LEU A 224 -1.69 16.68 17.81
C LEU A 224 -2.46 17.83 18.46
N GLY A 225 -3.52 17.54 19.19
CA GLY A 225 -4.33 18.56 19.88
C GLY A 225 -5.11 19.48 18.92
N LEU A 226 -5.22 19.12 17.68
CA LEU A 226 -6.04 19.82 16.66
C LEU A 226 -7.49 19.30 16.65
N PRO A 227 -8.46 20.05 16.13
CA PRO A 227 -9.77 19.52 15.82
C PRO A 227 -9.66 18.28 14.90
N VAL A 228 -10.26 17.15 15.32
CA VAL A 228 -10.16 15.86 14.62
C VAL A 228 -11.43 15.62 13.80
N VAL A 229 -11.27 15.36 12.51
CA VAL A 229 -12.36 14.93 11.61
C VAL A 229 -12.15 13.47 11.25
N LYS A 230 -13.10 12.61 11.65
CA LYS A 230 -13.07 11.18 11.32
C LYS A 230 -13.76 10.93 9.99
N VAL A 231 -13.05 10.25 9.07
CA VAL A 231 -13.53 9.98 7.71
C VAL A 231 -13.71 8.46 7.56
N GLN A 232 -14.83 8.04 6.97
CA GLN A 232 -15.09 6.63 6.71
C GLN A 232 -14.12 6.11 5.62
N HIS A 233 -13.55 4.94 5.84
CA HIS A 233 -12.46 4.36 5.04
C HIS A 233 -12.76 4.29 3.53
N HIS A 234 -13.86 3.65 3.15
CA HIS A 234 -14.24 3.48 1.75
C HIS A 234 -14.63 4.80 1.08
N TYR A 235 -15.23 5.71 1.84
CA TYR A 235 -15.52 7.06 1.36
C TYR A 235 -14.21 7.83 1.10
N ALA A 236 -13.19 7.67 1.94
CA ALA A 236 -11.88 8.26 1.70
C ALA A 236 -11.23 7.74 0.40
N HIS A 237 -11.37 6.45 0.08
CA HIS A 237 -10.92 5.90 -1.20
C HIS A 237 -11.65 6.53 -2.39
N ILE A 238 -12.96 6.73 -2.29
CA ILE A 238 -13.75 7.36 -3.36
C ILE A 238 -13.34 8.82 -3.53
N LEU A 239 -13.22 9.58 -2.44
CA LEU A 239 -12.75 10.98 -2.49
C LEU A 239 -11.34 11.09 -3.09
N SER A 240 -10.45 10.16 -2.78
CA SER A 240 -9.11 10.11 -3.37
C SER A 240 -9.17 9.92 -4.90
N CYS A 241 -10.04 9.04 -5.38
CA CYS A 241 -10.27 8.83 -6.81
C CYS A 241 -10.91 10.06 -7.48
N MET A 242 -11.87 10.71 -6.82
CA MET A 242 -12.48 11.95 -7.29
C MET A 242 -11.43 13.07 -7.40
N ALA A 243 -10.58 13.22 -6.40
CA ALA A 243 -9.51 14.22 -6.41
C ALA A 243 -8.47 13.97 -7.51
N GLU A 244 -8.06 12.71 -7.74
CA GLU A 244 -7.13 12.32 -8.81
C GLU A 244 -7.68 12.66 -10.19
N ASN A 245 -9.00 12.59 -10.38
CA ASN A 245 -9.69 12.86 -11.64
C ASN A 245 -10.31 14.27 -11.70
N ASP A 246 -10.03 15.13 -10.71
CA ASP A 246 -10.57 16.48 -10.61
C ASP A 246 -12.11 16.52 -10.75
N CYS A 247 -12.79 15.55 -10.12
CA CYS A 247 -14.25 15.38 -10.15
C CYS A 247 -14.86 15.88 -8.86
N ALA A 248 -15.70 16.90 -8.95
CA ALA A 248 -16.46 17.45 -7.81
C ALA A 248 -17.96 17.08 -7.84
N GLU A 249 -18.39 16.36 -8.88
CA GLU A 249 -19.79 15.97 -9.06
C GLU A 249 -20.10 14.74 -8.20
N GLN A 250 -21.40 14.50 -7.99
CA GLN A 250 -21.86 13.29 -7.32
C GLN A 250 -21.54 12.04 -8.17
N VAL A 251 -20.97 11.02 -7.54
CA VAL A 251 -20.52 9.79 -8.19
C VAL A 251 -21.10 8.55 -7.52
N ILE A 252 -21.21 7.46 -8.29
CA ILE A 252 -21.36 6.13 -7.73
C ILE A 252 -19.95 5.58 -7.52
N GLY A 253 -19.50 5.60 -6.25
CA GLY A 253 -18.21 5.07 -5.85
C GLY A 253 -18.31 3.57 -5.57
N VAL A 254 -17.41 2.79 -6.17
CA VAL A 254 -17.26 1.35 -5.93
C VAL A 254 -15.91 1.15 -5.26
N SER A 255 -15.93 0.80 -3.97
CA SER A 255 -14.72 0.58 -3.16
C SER A 255 -14.64 -0.87 -2.72
N PHE A 256 -13.75 -1.63 -3.35
CA PHE A 256 -13.50 -3.04 -3.07
C PHE A 256 -12.12 -3.19 -2.44
N ASP A 257 -12.07 -2.99 -1.15
CA ASP A 257 -10.90 -3.32 -0.35
C ASP A 257 -11.19 -4.50 0.60
N GLY A 258 -10.22 -4.89 1.39
CA GLY A 258 -10.40 -6.04 2.27
C GLY A 258 -11.25 -5.73 3.49
N THR A 259 -11.02 -4.58 4.13
CA THR A 259 -11.68 -4.19 5.39
C THR A 259 -11.58 -2.69 5.63
N GLY A 260 -12.68 -2.10 6.09
CA GLY A 260 -12.73 -0.74 6.62
C GLY A 260 -13.76 -0.66 7.75
N TYR A 261 -13.61 0.28 8.66
CA TYR A 261 -14.55 0.46 9.76
C TYR A 261 -15.83 1.13 9.26
N GLY A 262 -16.95 0.39 9.34
CA GLY A 262 -18.26 0.87 8.94
C GLY A 262 -18.87 1.84 9.93
N THR A 263 -19.75 2.73 9.45
CA THR A 263 -20.51 3.67 10.30
C THR A 263 -21.46 2.97 11.27
N ASP A 264 -21.79 1.71 10.99
CA ASP A 264 -22.61 0.82 11.81
C ASP A 264 -21.79 -0.03 12.81
N GLY A 265 -20.47 0.20 12.88
CA GLY A 265 -19.56 -0.55 13.75
C GLY A 265 -19.22 -1.94 13.23
N THR A 266 -19.62 -2.29 12.00
CA THR A 266 -19.25 -3.54 11.35
C THR A 266 -18.05 -3.38 10.42
N ILE A 267 -17.47 -4.51 9.98
CA ILE A 267 -16.45 -4.51 8.95
C ILE A 267 -17.15 -4.34 7.59
N TRP A 268 -16.74 -3.33 6.86
CA TRP A 268 -17.09 -3.12 5.46
C TRP A 268 -15.93 -3.59 4.57
N GLY A 269 -16.22 -4.05 3.35
CA GLY A 269 -15.16 -4.58 2.50
C GLY A 269 -15.44 -4.52 0.99
N GLY A 270 -16.67 -4.41 0.57
CA GLY A 270 -17.04 -4.32 -0.84
C GLY A 270 -18.27 -3.45 -0.98
N GLU A 271 -18.06 -2.13 -1.09
CA GLU A 271 -19.07 -1.12 -0.90
C GLU A 271 -19.42 -0.38 -2.19
N ILE A 272 -20.69 -0.07 -2.33
CA ILE A 272 -21.20 0.83 -3.37
C ILE A 272 -21.81 2.02 -2.68
N LEU A 273 -21.20 3.19 -2.84
CA LEU A 273 -21.57 4.42 -2.19
C LEU A 273 -21.98 5.46 -3.24
N LEU A 274 -23.12 6.10 -3.04
CA LEU A 274 -23.46 7.35 -3.73
C LEU A 274 -22.78 8.48 -2.96
N SER A 275 -21.78 9.11 -3.54
CA SER A 275 -20.85 10.02 -2.85
C SER A 275 -20.72 11.34 -3.57
N ASP A 276 -20.55 12.40 -2.81
CA ASP A 276 -20.11 13.71 -3.25
C ASP A 276 -19.05 14.25 -2.27
N LEU A 277 -18.71 15.54 -2.35
CA LEU A 277 -17.71 16.15 -1.47
C LEU A 277 -18.19 16.36 -0.03
N ASP A 278 -19.51 16.37 0.19
CA ASP A 278 -20.12 16.64 1.48
C ASP A 278 -20.45 15.37 2.27
N GLY A 279 -20.56 14.22 1.58
CA GLY A 279 -20.89 12.96 2.25
C GLY A 279 -21.17 11.80 1.31
N PHE A 280 -21.73 10.73 1.88
CA PHE A 280 -22.11 9.55 1.13
C PHE A 280 -23.36 8.86 1.67
N THR A 281 -24.00 8.10 0.79
CA THR A 281 -25.06 7.15 1.12
C THR A 281 -24.66 5.76 0.66
N ARG A 282 -24.68 4.77 1.56
CA ARG A 282 -24.42 3.37 1.21
C ARG A 282 -25.62 2.82 0.44
N VAL A 283 -25.45 2.56 -0.84
CA VAL A 283 -26.52 2.07 -1.73
C VAL A 283 -26.44 0.59 -2.01
N GLY A 284 -25.31 -0.04 -1.73
CA GLY A 284 -25.12 -1.49 -1.88
C GLY A 284 -23.82 -1.97 -1.27
N SER A 285 -23.72 -3.27 -1.11
CA SER A 285 -22.49 -3.94 -0.67
C SER A 285 -22.44 -5.38 -1.17
N VAL A 286 -21.26 -5.97 -1.13
CA VAL A 286 -21.13 -7.43 -1.21
C VAL A 286 -21.92 -8.04 -0.05
N MET A 287 -22.57 -9.18 -0.28
CA MET A 287 -23.35 -9.88 0.74
C MET A 287 -22.50 -10.10 2.00
N PRO A 288 -22.97 -9.67 3.18
CA PRO A 288 -22.25 -9.89 4.43
C PRO A 288 -22.02 -11.38 4.70
N PHE A 289 -20.86 -11.73 5.17
CA PHE A 289 -20.51 -13.09 5.57
C PHE A 289 -19.79 -13.10 6.93
N LEU A 290 -19.77 -14.23 7.57
CA LEU A 290 -19.05 -14.39 8.83
C LEU A 290 -17.56 -14.58 8.54
N GLN A 291 -16.73 -13.68 9.03
CA GLN A 291 -15.27 -13.78 8.93
C GLN A 291 -14.76 -14.76 10.01
N VAL A 292 -14.86 -16.05 9.71
CA VAL A 292 -14.51 -17.13 10.65
C VAL A 292 -13.00 -17.41 10.57
N GLY A 293 -12.32 -17.36 11.71
CA GLY A 293 -10.88 -17.63 11.83
C GLY A 293 -10.00 -16.38 11.91
N GLY A 294 -10.59 -15.20 12.05
CA GLY A 294 -9.86 -13.95 12.26
C GLY A 294 -8.80 -13.69 11.17
N ASP A 295 -7.57 -13.35 11.57
CA ASP A 295 -6.46 -13.05 10.65
C ASP A 295 -6.12 -14.19 9.68
N ALA A 296 -6.41 -15.46 10.06
CA ALA A 296 -6.22 -16.57 9.14
C ALA A 296 -7.17 -16.48 7.93
N SER A 297 -8.38 -15.93 8.09
CA SER A 297 -9.33 -15.79 6.98
C SER A 297 -8.89 -14.78 5.93
N SER A 298 -8.13 -13.76 6.32
CA SER A 298 -7.57 -12.78 5.39
C SER A 298 -6.38 -13.33 4.58
N LYS A 299 -5.71 -14.37 5.11
CA LYS A 299 -4.56 -15.03 4.46
C LYS A 299 -4.96 -16.25 3.66
N GLU A 300 -6.02 -16.93 4.09
CA GLU A 300 -6.50 -18.20 3.54
C GLU A 300 -7.90 -18.02 2.93
N GLY A 301 -7.96 -17.53 1.69
CA GLY A 301 -9.21 -17.15 1.00
C GLY A 301 -10.27 -18.24 0.94
N TRP A 302 -9.87 -19.52 1.03
CA TRP A 302 -10.80 -20.65 1.12
C TRP A 302 -11.76 -20.57 2.31
N ARG A 303 -11.32 -19.98 3.45
CA ARG A 303 -12.15 -19.80 4.65
C ARG A 303 -13.33 -18.87 4.39
N ILE A 304 -13.07 -17.78 3.67
CA ILE A 304 -14.09 -16.82 3.24
C ILE A 304 -15.06 -17.50 2.27
N ALA A 305 -14.53 -18.23 1.27
CA ALA A 305 -15.35 -18.95 0.30
C ALA A 305 -16.29 -19.96 0.99
N VAL A 306 -15.80 -20.73 1.94
CA VAL A 306 -16.61 -21.68 2.72
C VAL A 306 -17.68 -20.97 3.55
N SER A 307 -17.33 -19.83 4.18
CA SER A 307 -18.29 -19.02 4.95
C SER A 307 -19.40 -18.45 4.08
N LEU A 308 -19.04 -17.94 2.88
CA LEU A 308 -20.02 -17.46 1.90
C LEU A 308 -20.97 -18.57 1.44
N ILE A 309 -20.43 -19.74 1.04
CA ILE A 309 -21.21 -20.89 0.61
C ILE A 309 -22.17 -21.31 1.70
N TYR A 310 -21.70 -21.35 2.95
CA TYR A 310 -22.53 -21.72 4.08
C TYR A 310 -23.63 -20.68 4.35
N GLY A 311 -23.31 -19.41 4.33
CA GLY A 311 -24.28 -18.31 4.46
C GLY A 311 -25.33 -18.31 3.34
N MET A 312 -24.95 -18.60 2.11
CA MET A 312 -25.86 -18.68 0.96
C MET A 312 -26.80 -19.88 0.99
N THR A 313 -26.30 -21.03 1.44
CA THR A 313 -27.08 -22.27 1.43
C THR A 313 -27.96 -22.43 2.67
N GLY A 314 -27.54 -21.89 3.82
CA GLY A 314 -28.18 -22.14 5.11
C GLY A 314 -28.20 -23.60 5.52
N ASP A 315 -27.56 -24.49 4.76
CA ASP A 315 -27.57 -25.94 4.92
C ASP A 315 -26.16 -26.50 4.89
N ARG A 316 -25.73 -27.07 6.03
CA ARG A 316 -24.38 -27.60 6.20
C ARG A 316 -24.03 -28.71 5.20
N LYS A 317 -25.01 -29.58 4.83
CA LYS A 317 -24.77 -30.67 3.88
C LYS A 317 -24.54 -30.12 2.47
N LYS A 318 -25.41 -29.22 2.02
CA LYS A 318 -25.27 -28.59 0.73
C LYS A 318 -23.97 -27.76 0.64
N ALA A 319 -23.63 -27.03 1.69
CA ALA A 319 -22.39 -26.30 1.76
C ALA A 319 -21.17 -27.22 1.66
N ALA A 320 -21.18 -28.36 2.35
CA ALA A 320 -20.10 -29.33 2.29
C ALA A 320 -19.95 -29.94 0.88
N GLU A 321 -21.06 -30.30 0.22
CA GLU A 321 -21.05 -30.80 -1.16
C GLU A 321 -20.48 -29.81 -2.16
N ILE A 322 -20.84 -28.51 -2.04
CA ILE A 322 -20.32 -27.46 -2.91
C ILE A 322 -18.84 -27.23 -2.63
N THR A 323 -18.43 -27.17 -1.36
CA THR A 323 -17.02 -26.97 -0.95
C THR A 323 -16.14 -28.10 -1.47
N GLU A 324 -16.60 -29.35 -1.40
CA GLU A 324 -15.90 -30.52 -1.93
C GLU A 324 -15.80 -30.47 -3.47
N LYS A 325 -16.90 -30.14 -4.15
CA LYS A 325 -16.95 -30.03 -5.61
C LYS A 325 -16.01 -28.94 -6.15
N LEU A 326 -15.81 -27.87 -5.39
CA LEU A 326 -14.93 -26.76 -5.76
C LEU A 326 -13.48 -26.97 -5.26
N GLU A 327 -13.20 -28.07 -4.58
CA GLU A 327 -11.86 -28.41 -4.06
C GLU A 327 -11.22 -27.30 -3.23
N LEU A 328 -12.03 -26.55 -2.46
CA LEU A 328 -11.58 -25.38 -1.71
C LEU A 328 -10.70 -25.75 -0.52
N CYS A 329 -11.02 -26.85 0.15
CA CYS A 329 -10.33 -27.35 1.35
C CYS A 329 -10.72 -28.81 1.63
N THR A 330 -10.08 -29.43 2.61
CA THR A 330 -10.45 -30.78 3.07
C THR A 330 -11.81 -30.79 3.78
N LYS A 331 -12.47 -31.94 3.79
CA LYS A 331 -13.73 -32.13 4.54
C LYS A 331 -13.59 -31.78 6.02
N GLN A 332 -12.44 -32.08 6.61
CA GLN A 332 -12.17 -31.79 8.02
C GLN A 332 -12.10 -30.27 8.26
N GLU A 333 -11.37 -29.55 7.43
CA GLU A 333 -11.27 -28.08 7.50
C GLU A 333 -12.61 -27.40 7.29
N ALA A 334 -13.40 -27.84 6.29
CA ALA A 334 -14.75 -27.35 6.07
C ALA A 334 -15.66 -27.55 7.30
N ASN A 335 -15.62 -28.73 7.91
CA ASN A 335 -16.41 -29.02 9.12
C ASN A 335 -16.01 -28.16 10.32
N VAL A 336 -14.72 -27.90 10.49
CA VAL A 336 -14.22 -26.97 11.52
C VAL A 336 -14.78 -25.56 11.25
N GLN A 337 -14.68 -25.09 10.01
CA GLN A 337 -15.18 -23.78 9.60
C GLN A 337 -16.68 -23.61 9.84
N PHE A 338 -17.50 -24.60 9.46
CA PHE A 338 -18.94 -24.61 9.74
C PHE A 338 -19.24 -24.58 11.23
N THR A 339 -18.50 -25.34 12.02
CA THR A 339 -18.69 -25.39 13.48
C THR A 339 -18.35 -24.06 14.14
N MET A 340 -17.31 -23.40 13.67
CA MET A 340 -16.95 -22.07 14.14
C MET A 340 -18.01 -21.03 13.74
N ALA A 341 -18.55 -21.13 12.52
CA ALA A 341 -19.63 -20.25 12.05
C ALA A 341 -20.91 -20.44 12.89
N ASP A 342 -21.34 -21.68 13.14
CA ASP A 342 -22.50 -21.98 13.96
C ASP A 342 -22.39 -21.45 15.40
N ARG A 343 -21.19 -21.52 15.95
CA ARG A 343 -20.90 -21.00 17.30
C ARG A 343 -20.69 -19.51 17.34
N LYS A 344 -20.76 -18.82 16.19
CA LYS A 344 -20.41 -17.40 16.06
C LYS A 344 -19.04 -17.08 16.69
N ILE A 345 -18.11 -18.04 16.59
CA ILE A 345 -16.72 -17.82 17.00
C ILE A 345 -16.09 -16.91 15.93
N LEU A 346 -16.45 -15.66 16.02
CA LEU A 346 -15.79 -14.59 15.31
C LEU A 346 -14.55 -14.25 16.13
N SER A 347 -13.44 -14.07 15.50
CA SER A 347 -12.31 -13.47 16.21
C SER A 347 -12.74 -12.09 16.67
N LEU A 348 -12.80 -11.90 17.99
CA LEU A 348 -12.94 -10.57 18.60
C LEU A 348 -11.65 -9.75 18.46
N ILE A 349 -10.66 -10.30 17.78
CA ILE A 349 -9.32 -9.75 17.70
C ILE A 349 -9.14 -9.11 16.33
N HIS A 350 -9.03 -7.80 16.38
CA HIS A 350 -8.55 -6.90 15.33
C HIS A 350 -9.30 -6.94 13.99
N ILE A 351 -10.08 -5.92 13.81
CA ILE A 351 -10.34 -5.33 12.50
C ILE A 351 -8.96 -4.79 12.04
N SER A 352 -8.13 -5.64 11.52
CA SER A 352 -6.89 -5.27 10.85
C SER A 352 -7.09 -5.50 9.37
N GLU A 353 -6.66 -4.57 8.56
CA GLU A 353 -6.61 -4.77 7.11
C GLU A 353 -5.85 -6.07 6.80
N PRO A 354 -6.33 -6.88 5.84
CA PRO A 354 -5.58 -8.05 5.42
C PRO A 354 -4.26 -7.60 4.82
N THR A 355 -3.17 -7.98 5.45
CA THR A 355 -1.85 -7.79 4.87
C THR A 355 -1.79 -8.59 3.58
N ARG A 356 -1.98 -7.94 2.42
CA ARG A 356 -1.61 -8.51 1.14
C ARG A 356 -0.09 -8.65 1.12
N ARG A 357 0.42 -9.79 1.59
CA ARG A 357 1.73 -10.23 1.12
C ARG A 357 1.55 -10.71 -0.32
N VAL A 358 1.93 -9.87 -1.23
CA VAL A 358 2.14 -10.25 -2.61
C VAL A 358 3.45 -11.03 -2.71
#